data_a9521685dfc9fbdb7832f571a31519f1
#
_entry.id   a9521685dfc9fbdb7832f571a31519f1
#
_cell.length_a   1.000
_cell.length_b   1.000
_cell.length_c   1.000
_cell.angle_alpha   90.00
_cell.angle_beta   90.00
_cell.angle_gamma   90.00
#
_symmetry.space_group_name_H-M   'P 1'
#
loop_
_entity.id
_entity.type
_entity.pdbx_description
1 polymer ?
#
loop_
_entity_poly.entity_id
_entity_poly.type
_entity_poly.pdbx_seq_one_letter_code
_entity_poly.pdbx_strand_id
1 'polypeptide(L)'
;MVAPNARALDDARDLEATLRGGAQPGLLCGVPVGIKDITDVAGLPTTYGSPLYVDNVADADALVVERLRAAGAIIIGKTNTPEFAAGGNTFNE
;
A
#
# COMPACT_ATOMS: atom_id res chain seq x y z
N MET A 1 -6.70 10.16 0.87
CA MET A 1 -5.84 9.03 1.32
C MET A 1 -6.19 8.69 2.75
N VAL A 2 -6.51 7.43 3.02
CA VAL A 2 -6.94 6.97 4.35
C VAL A 2 -5.75 6.90 5.32
N ALA A 3 -4.64 6.33 4.88
CA ALA A 3 -3.46 6.17 5.71
C ALA A 3 -2.20 6.30 4.84
N PRO A 4 -1.45 7.40 4.99
CA PRO A 4 -0.18 7.53 4.29
C PRO A 4 0.85 6.54 4.85
N ASN A 5 1.72 6.05 3.98
CA ASN A 5 2.84 5.21 4.39
C ASN A 5 4.02 6.10 4.79
N ALA A 6 4.27 6.24 6.08
CA ALA A 6 5.37 7.06 6.59
C ALA A 6 6.75 6.56 6.12
N ARG A 7 6.85 5.32 5.68
CA ARG A 7 8.10 4.71 5.22
C ARG A 7 8.30 4.81 3.71
N ALA A 8 7.40 5.46 2.98
CA ALA A 8 7.48 5.50 1.52
C ALA A 8 8.81 6.11 1.02
N LEU A 9 9.27 7.20 1.62
CA LEU A 9 10.54 7.82 1.25
C LEU A 9 11.74 6.92 1.59
N ASP A 10 11.70 6.24 2.73
CA ASP A 10 12.75 5.29 3.09
C ASP A 10 12.78 4.11 2.13
N ASP A 11 11.62 3.59 1.77
CA ASP A 11 11.49 2.53 0.79
C ASP A 11 12.06 2.96 -0.58
N ALA A 12 11.79 4.19 -0.99
CA ALA A 12 12.33 4.74 -2.25
C ALA A 12 13.86 4.89 -2.19
N ARG A 13 14.40 5.33 -1.06
CA ARG A 13 15.86 5.44 -0.87
C ARG A 13 16.53 4.08 -0.86
N ASP A 14 15.90 3.09 -0.22
CA ASP A 14 16.40 1.71 -0.20
C ASP A 14 16.43 1.13 -1.62
N LEU A 15 15.39 1.38 -2.41
CA LEU A 15 15.34 0.97 -3.81
C LEU A 15 16.47 1.63 -4.61
N GLU A 16 16.66 2.94 -4.44
CA GLU A 16 17.73 3.67 -5.11
C GLU A 16 19.10 3.09 -4.78
N ALA A 17 19.37 2.81 -3.50
CA ALA A 17 20.63 2.21 -3.06
C ALA A 17 20.83 0.81 -3.69
N THR A 18 19.76 0.01 -3.75
CA THR A 18 19.78 -1.32 -4.36
C THR A 18 20.14 -1.23 -5.85
N LEU A 19 19.55 -0.29 -6.57
CA LEU A 19 19.84 -0.07 -7.99
C LEU A 19 21.26 0.41 -8.23
N ARG A 20 21.77 1.30 -7.37
CA ARG A 20 23.18 1.74 -7.43
C ARG A 20 24.15 0.59 -7.19
N GLY A 21 23.75 -0.40 -6.41
CA GLY A 21 24.51 -1.62 -6.17
C GLY A 21 24.49 -2.62 -7.32
N GLY A 22 23.83 -2.31 -8.42
CA GLY A 22 23.80 -3.13 -9.63
C GLY A 22 22.61 -4.07 -9.77
N ALA A 23 21.59 -3.99 -8.89
CA ALA A 23 20.39 -4.79 -9.00
C ALA A 23 19.62 -4.44 -10.29
N GLN A 24 18.97 -5.43 -10.89
CA GLN A 24 18.11 -5.22 -12.05
C GLN A 24 16.81 -4.51 -11.62
N PRO A 25 16.39 -3.46 -12.31
CA PRO A 25 15.11 -2.82 -12.01
C PRO A 25 13.95 -3.74 -12.37
N GLY A 26 12.93 -3.77 -11.51
CA GLY A 26 11.67 -4.47 -11.78
C GLY A 26 10.79 -3.68 -12.75
N LEU A 27 9.70 -4.30 -13.19
CA LEU A 27 8.78 -3.70 -14.16
C LEU A 27 8.13 -2.39 -13.68
N LEU A 28 7.92 -2.26 -12.36
CA LEU A 28 7.30 -1.09 -11.75
C LEU A 28 8.29 -0.26 -10.92
N CYS A 29 9.57 -0.34 -11.24
CA CYS A 29 10.62 0.29 -10.45
C CYS A 29 10.35 1.78 -10.21
N GLY A 30 10.17 2.15 -8.92
CA GLY A 30 9.94 3.53 -8.50
C GLY A 30 8.53 4.06 -8.75
N VAL A 31 7.61 3.25 -9.27
CA VAL A 31 6.22 3.69 -9.49
C VAL A 31 5.50 3.82 -8.12
N PRO A 32 4.99 5.01 -7.78
CA PRO A 32 4.20 5.17 -6.56
C PRO A 32 2.80 4.56 -6.73
N VAL A 33 2.37 3.78 -5.75
CA VAL A 33 1.09 3.06 -5.80
C VAL A 33 0.30 3.27 -4.51
N GLY A 34 -0.97 3.66 -4.65
CA GLY A 34 -1.93 3.65 -3.55
C GLY A 34 -2.67 2.32 -3.52
N ILE A 35 -2.87 1.78 -2.32
CA ILE A 35 -3.55 0.50 -2.13
C ILE A 35 -4.92 0.74 -1.51
N LYS A 36 -5.96 0.21 -2.14
CA LYS A 36 -7.33 0.36 -1.65
C LYS A 36 -7.50 -0.26 -0.25
N ASP A 37 -8.33 0.35 0.58
CA ASP A 37 -8.48 -0.01 2.00
C ASP A 37 -9.23 -1.32 2.28
N ILE A 38 -9.29 -2.21 1.31
CA ILE A 38 -9.73 -3.59 1.46
C ILE A 38 -8.58 -4.58 1.30
N THR A 39 -7.40 -4.09 0.95
CA THR A 39 -6.23 -4.93 0.65
C THR A 39 -5.18 -4.69 1.72
N ASP A 40 -4.69 -5.77 2.32
CA ASP A 40 -3.73 -5.68 3.42
C ASP A 40 -2.37 -5.19 2.95
N VAL A 41 -1.84 -4.22 3.69
CA VAL A 41 -0.45 -3.77 3.60
C VAL A 41 0.14 -3.84 5.00
N ALA A 42 1.22 -4.59 5.17
CA ALA A 42 1.83 -4.80 6.48
C ALA A 42 2.15 -3.47 7.16
N GLY A 43 1.74 -3.34 8.42
CA GLY A 43 1.99 -2.16 9.23
C GLY A 43 1.05 -0.98 8.97
N LEU A 44 0.13 -1.08 8.02
CA LEU A 44 -0.86 -0.03 7.74
C LEU A 44 -2.27 -0.49 8.09
N PRO A 45 -3.17 0.46 8.46
CA PRO A 45 -4.56 0.12 8.72
C PRO A 45 -5.25 -0.47 7.49
N THR A 46 -6.08 -1.48 7.70
CA THR A 46 -7.01 -2.00 6.69
C THR A 46 -8.38 -2.04 7.34
N THR A 47 -9.23 -1.07 7.00
CA THR A 47 -10.49 -0.84 7.70
C THR A 47 -11.71 -1.33 6.93
N TYR A 48 -11.54 -1.77 5.70
CA TYR A 48 -12.62 -2.18 4.80
C TYR A 48 -13.67 -1.08 4.60
N GLY A 49 -13.28 0.18 4.84
CA GLY A 49 -14.21 1.31 4.78
C GLY A 49 -15.22 1.35 5.93
N SER A 50 -15.02 0.56 6.99
CA SER A 50 -15.95 0.44 8.11
C SER A 50 -15.34 0.93 9.42
N PRO A 51 -16.09 1.74 10.22
CA PRO A 51 -15.61 2.14 11.54
C PRO A 51 -15.38 0.96 12.51
N LEU A 52 -15.96 -0.19 12.23
CA LEU A 52 -15.78 -1.40 13.05
C LEU A 52 -14.34 -1.90 13.03
N TYR A 53 -13.59 -1.57 11.97
CA TYR A 53 -12.22 -2.03 11.76
C TYR A 53 -11.21 -0.89 11.80
N VAL A 54 -11.56 0.26 12.39
CA VAL A 54 -10.70 1.46 12.38
C VAL A 54 -9.30 1.21 12.94
N ASP A 55 -9.16 0.31 13.91
CA ASP A 55 -7.88 -0.03 14.54
C ASP A 55 -7.23 -1.30 13.97
N ASN A 56 -7.80 -1.85 12.89
CA ASN A 56 -7.26 -3.07 12.30
C ASN A 56 -6.00 -2.76 11.48
N VAL A 57 -4.85 -3.17 12.00
CA VAL A 57 -3.56 -3.04 11.32
C VAL A 57 -3.13 -4.41 10.81
N ALA A 58 -2.80 -4.50 9.52
CA ALA A 58 -2.41 -5.77 8.92
C ALA A 58 -1.02 -6.21 9.38
N ASP A 59 -0.85 -7.51 9.62
CA ASP A 59 0.43 -8.10 10.01
C ASP A 59 1.30 -8.45 8.80
N ALA A 60 0.69 -8.65 7.65
CA ALA A 60 1.39 -9.05 6.44
C ALA A 60 0.74 -8.42 5.20
N ASP A 61 1.52 -8.31 4.13
CA ASP A 61 1.02 -7.86 2.84
C ASP A 61 0.11 -8.91 2.20
N ALA A 62 -0.96 -8.48 1.54
CA ALA A 62 -1.69 -9.34 0.63
C ALA A 62 -0.79 -9.74 -0.56
N LEU A 63 -1.09 -10.85 -1.22
CA LEU A 63 -0.26 -11.36 -2.31
C LEU A 63 -0.02 -10.31 -3.41
N VAL A 64 -1.05 -9.56 -3.80
CA VAL A 64 -0.91 -8.51 -4.82
C VAL A 64 0.09 -7.45 -4.38
N VAL A 65 0.09 -7.08 -3.10
CA VAL A 65 1.02 -6.08 -2.55
C VAL A 65 2.44 -6.62 -2.55
N GLU A 66 2.64 -7.87 -2.15
CA GLU A 66 3.95 -8.52 -2.22
C GLU A 66 4.51 -8.47 -3.65
N ARG A 67 3.68 -8.76 -4.64
CA ARG A 67 4.08 -8.77 -6.04
C ARG A 67 4.37 -7.37 -6.57
N LEU A 68 3.60 -6.36 -6.15
CA LEU A 68 3.88 -4.97 -6.50
C LEU A 68 5.24 -4.52 -5.94
N ARG A 69 5.52 -4.84 -4.69
CA ARG A 69 6.82 -4.54 -4.07
C ARG A 69 7.96 -5.25 -4.77
N ALA A 70 7.78 -6.52 -5.10
CA ALA A 70 8.79 -7.31 -5.82
C ALA A 70 9.08 -6.74 -7.21
N ALA A 71 8.09 -6.11 -7.85
CA ALA A 71 8.26 -5.41 -9.12
C ALA A 71 8.88 -4.02 -8.99
N GLY A 72 9.14 -3.56 -7.76
CA GLY A 72 9.80 -2.28 -7.49
C GLY A 72 8.86 -1.11 -7.20
N ALA A 73 7.55 -1.34 -7.10
CA ALA A 73 6.58 -0.29 -6.76
C ALA A 73 6.80 0.21 -5.34
N ILE A 74 6.52 1.48 -5.12
CA ILE A 74 6.58 2.12 -3.80
C ILE A 74 5.15 2.34 -3.31
N ILE A 75 4.80 1.71 -2.21
CA ILE A 75 3.48 1.86 -1.61
C ILE A 75 3.44 3.19 -0.86
N ILE A 76 2.63 4.13 -1.33
CA ILE A 76 2.57 5.48 -0.73
C ILE A 76 1.50 5.59 0.35
N GLY A 77 0.56 4.67 0.42
CA GLY A 77 -0.47 4.67 1.44
C GLY A 77 -1.70 3.87 1.04
N LYS A 78 -2.73 3.98 1.88
CA LYS A 78 -4.03 3.32 1.66
C LYS A 78 -5.03 4.35 1.15
N THR A 79 -5.80 3.99 0.13
CA THR A 79 -6.86 4.84 -0.42
C THR A 79 -8.21 4.40 0.10
N ASN A 80 -9.19 5.31 0.10
CA ASN A 80 -10.51 5.04 0.64
C ASN A 80 -11.31 4.05 -0.22
N THR A 81 -12.30 3.42 0.39
CA THR A 81 -13.19 2.46 -0.26
C THR A 81 -14.58 2.57 0.34
N PRO A 82 -15.66 2.24 -0.40
CA PRO A 82 -16.96 2.02 0.21
C PRO A 82 -16.89 0.91 1.27
N GLU A 83 -17.81 0.90 2.22
CA GLU A 83 -17.82 -0.13 3.27
C GLU A 83 -17.80 -1.53 2.64
N PHE A 84 -16.80 -2.33 3.00
CA PHE A 84 -16.52 -3.66 2.43
C PHE A 84 -16.50 -3.70 0.90
N ALA A 85 -16.12 -2.58 0.27
CA ALA A 85 -16.08 -2.41 -1.19
C ALA A 85 -17.44 -2.59 -1.88
N ALA A 86 -18.54 -2.45 -1.16
CA ALA A 86 -19.89 -2.56 -1.70
C ALA A 86 -20.40 -1.17 -2.10
N GLY A 87 -20.67 -0.96 -3.36
CA GLY A 87 -21.22 0.31 -3.87
C GLY A 87 -20.28 1.07 -4.77
N GLY A 88 -20.82 1.99 -5.55
CA GLY A 88 -20.09 2.76 -6.54
C GLY A 88 -19.51 4.07 -6.03
N ASN A 89 -19.89 4.51 -4.83
CA ASN A 89 -19.43 5.76 -4.23
C ASN A 89 -18.87 5.52 -2.85
N THR A 90 -17.95 6.39 -2.42
CA THR A 90 -17.30 6.30 -1.12
C THR A 90 -17.78 7.44 -0.23
N PHE A 91 -18.57 7.11 0.80
CA PHE A 91 -19.15 8.07 1.73
C PHE A 91 -18.70 7.88 3.18
N ASN A 92 -17.80 6.97 3.46
CA ASN A 92 -17.30 6.72 4.79
C ASN A 92 -16.34 7.83 5.24
N GLU A 93 -16.14 7.93 6.54
CA GLU A 93 -15.23 8.90 7.15
C GLU A 93 -13.82 8.34 7.33
#